data_bca470aba28a9ce3ee9843c30a6792b9
#
_entry.id   bca470aba28a9ce3ee9843c30a6792b9
#
_cell.length_a   1.000
_cell.length_b   1.000
_cell.length_c   1.000
_cell.angle_alpha   90.00
_cell.angle_beta   90.00
_cell.angle_gamma   90.00
#
_symmetry.space_group_name_H-M   'P 1'
#
loop_
_entity.id
_entity.type
_entity.pdbx_description
1 polymer ?
#
loop_
_entity_poly.entity_id
_entity_poly.type
_entity_poly.pdbx_seq_one_letter_code
_entity_poly.pdbx_strand_id
1 'polypeptide(L)'
;VIVHRRAGFLRYIAAMIARLLSPFALLLAAAAPAQQSLPTEQPVVALPVADDVHPALWKVADEDTTIYLFGTIHLLPQGLDWFKGPLADAFSRAGELVTEIPEVDPETSQAVLLKRGILPADQSLRGQMSPKQRALFEKTLVGFGLPPAAFDRFKPWYAAVVLSTLPLQRKGYSLANGVETDLAARNAALGRPRLGLETLDYQLGLFDAFPAKVQRRYLFEVIAALPEIDKDVGEMVEAWRIGDAAKLASLMNAEQDDPAMVAALLTNRNKAWAQWVKARLARPGTAFVAVGAGHLGGKGSVQDQLAVLGVKSARVQ
;
A
#
# COMPACT_ATOMS: atom_id res chain seq x y z
N VAL A 1 -20.66 19.17 -6.12
CA VAL A 1 -20.45 18.91 -4.68
C VAL A 1 -20.40 17.41 -4.37
N ILE A 2 -20.90 16.51 -5.23
CA ILE A 2 -20.95 15.05 -4.98
C ILE A 2 -19.68 14.30 -5.41
N VAL A 3 -18.86 14.87 -6.27
CA VAL A 3 -17.66 14.20 -6.85
C VAL A 3 -16.46 14.20 -5.90
N HIS A 4 -16.37 15.15 -4.96
CA HIS A 4 -15.20 15.30 -4.08
C HIS A 4 -15.13 14.35 -2.88
N ARG A 5 -16.20 13.59 -2.59
CA ARG A 5 -16.30 12.77 -1.38
C ARG A 5 -15.85 11.31 -1.51
N ARG A 6 -15.61 10.80 -2.73
CA ARG A 6 -15.42 9.36 -3.01
C ARG A 6 -13.96 8.84 -3.07
N ALA A 7 -12.98 9.66 -2.76
CA ALA A 7 -11.59 9.38 -3.14
C ALA A 7 -10.70 8.75 -2.04
N GLY A 8 -11.10 8.72 -0.77
CA GLY A 8 -10.23 8.35 0.35
C GLY A 8 -9.73 6.90 0.35
N PHE A 9 -10.62 5.94 0.20
CA PHE A 9 -10.28 4.49 0.23
C PHE A 9 -9.47 4.04 -0.99
N LEU A 10 -9.79 4.61 -2.14
CA LEU A 10 -9.08 4.35 -3.40
C LEU A 10 -7.61 4.75 -3.31
N ARG A 11 -7.31 5.78 -2.52
CA ARG A 11 -5.98 6.29 -2.23
C ARG A 11 -5.19 5.36 -1.32
N TYR A 12 -5.87 4.74 -0.35
CA TYR A 12 -5.29 3.72 0.52
C TYR A 12 -4.82 2.49 -0.26
N ILE A 13 -5.69 1.98 -1.14
CA ILE A 13 -5.38 0.80 -1.96
C ILE A 13 -4.20 1.09 -2.89
N ALA A 14 -4.14 2.28 -3.48
CA ALA A 14 -3.02 2.71 -4.30
C ALA A 14 -1.70 2.71 -3.53
N ALA A 15 -1.70 3.25 -2.32
CA ALA A 15 -0.53 3.24 -1.46
C ALA A 15 -0.15 1.83 -0.97
N MET A 16 -1.15 0.96 -0.74
CA MET A 16 -0.93 -0.39 -0.20
C MET A 16 -0.31 -1.36 -1.23
N ILE A 17 -0.68 -1.25 -2.52
CA ILE A 17 -0.33 -2.27 -3.53
C ILE A 17 0.91 -1.87 -4.35
N ALA A 18 1.36 -0.64 -4.28
CA ALA A 18 2.50 -0.15 -5.03
C ALA A 18 3.76 -1.06 -4.90
N ARG A 19 3.93 -1.72 -3.75
CA ARG A 19 5.04 -2.65 -3.51
C ARG A 19 4.96 -3.93 -4.38
N LEU A 20 3.76 -4.36 -4.75
CA LEU A 20 3.55 -5.61 -5.48
C LEU A 20 3.92 -5.49 -6.97
N LEU A 21 4.17 -4.27 -7.45
CA LEU A 21 4.37 -3.96 -8.86
C LEU A 21 5.82 -3.63 -9.24
N SER A 22 6.75 -3.66 -8.29
CA SER A 22 8.17 -3.33 -8.53
C SER A 22 8.83 -4.13 -9.69
N PRO A 23 8.55 -5.41 -9.91
CA PRO A 23 9.09 -6.14 -11.07
C PRO A 23 8.43 -5.78 -12.41
N PHE A 24 7.33 -5.02 -12.44
CA PHE A 24 6.48 -4.81 -13.61
C PHE A 24 6.67 -3.50 -14.36
N ALA A 25 7.39 -2.54 -13.82
CA ALA A 25 7.89 -1.41 -14.60
C ALA A 25 8.71 -1.89 -15.82
N LEU A 26 9.34 -3.06 -15.72
CA LEU A 26 10.10 -3.70 -16.79
C LEU A 26 9.24 -4.33 -17.92
N LEU A 27 8.01 -4.78 -17.65
CA LEU A 27 7.15 -5.37 -18.70
C LEU A 27 6.47 -4.33 -19.60
N LEU A 28 6.24 -3.12 -19.09
CA LEU A 28 5.77 -2.00 -19.90
C LEU A 28 6.88 -1.43 -20.80
N ALA A 29 8.15 -1.56 -20.39
CA ALA A 29 9.31 -1.14 -21.18
C ALA A 29 9.55 -2.01 -22.41
N ALA A 30 9.14 -3.29 -22.41
CA ALA A 30 9.34 -4.21 -23.54
C ALA A 30 8.39 -3.96 -24.73
N ALA A 31 7.37 -3.11 -24.59
CA ALA A 31 6.42 -2.78 -25.65
C ALA A 31 6.65 -1.39 -26.29
N ALA A 32 7.71 -0.69 -25.93
CA ALA A 32 8.05 0.61 -26.52
C ALA A 32 9.00 0.42 -27.70
N PRO A 33 8.75 1.04 -28.88
CA PRO A 33 9.76 1.13 -29.92
C PRO A 33 10.91 1.97 -29.42
N ALA A 34 12.13 1.57 -29.79
CA ALA A 34 13.38 2.18 -29.37
C ALA A 34 13.43 3.70 -29.64
N GLN A 35 14.04 4.40 -28.68
CA GLN A 35 14.52 5.77 -28.76
C GLN A 35 13.49 6.91 -28.79
N GLN A 36 13.01 7.25 -27.60
CA GLN A 36 12.86 8.66 -27.25
C GLN A 36 13.61 8.88 -25.93
N SER A 37 14.59 9.79 -25.97
CA SER A 37 15.33 10.29 -24.81
C SER A 37 14.35 10.71 -23.72
N LEU A 38 14.52 10.17 -22.52
CA LEU A 38 13.77 10.58 -21.34
C LEU A 38 13.90 12.11 -21.20
N PRO A 39 12.78 12.81 -20.90
CA PRO A 39 12.86 14.23 -20.58
C PRO A 39 13.79 14.41 -19.39
N THR A 40 14.67 15.40 -19.51
CA THR A 40 15.59 15.91 -18.50
C THR A 40 14.91 15.94 -17.12
N GLU A 41 15.58 15.42 -16.11
CA GLU A 41 15.19 15.47 -14.70
C GLU A 41 14.61 16.84 -14.34
N GLN A 42 13.32 16.87 -14.06
CA GLN A 42 12.74 18.02 -13.40
C GLN A 42 13.24 18.02 -11.95
N PRO A 43 13.54 19.19 -11.37
CA PRO A 43 14.06 19.28 -10.02
C PRO A 43 13.07 18.59 -9.07
N VAL A 44 13.57 17.59 -8.35
CA VAL A 44 12.86 16.96 -7.23
C VAL A 44 12.45 18.09 -6.29
N VAL A 45 11.16 18.32 -6.13
CA VAL A 45 10.68 19.23 -5.09
C VAL A 45 10.99 18.53 -3.76
N ALA A 46 12.15 18.85 -3.20
CA ALA A 46 12.46 18.45 -1.83
C ALA A 46 11.38 19.08 -0.94
N LEU A 47 10.60 18.25 -0.27
CA LEU A 47 9.79 18.74 0.84
C LEU A 47 10.74 19.42 1.82
N PRO A 48 10.35 20.56 2.45
CA PRO A 48 11.18 21.17 3.47
C PRO A 48 11.56 20.07 4.47
N VAL A 49 12.87 19.98 4.78
CA VAL A 49 13.39 19.05 5.79
C VAL A 49 12.69 19.42 7.09
N ALA A 50 11.63 18.69 7.40
CA ALA A 50 10.91 18.90 8.64
C ALA A 50 11.66 18.11 9.71
N ASP A 51 12.27 18.84 10.64
CA ASP A 51 13.10 18.28 11.74
C ASP A 51 12.33 17.32 12.66
N ASP A 52 11.00 17.29 12.56
CA ASP A 52 10.13 16.55 13.46
C ASP A 52 9.36 15.43 12.74
N VAL A 53 10.04 14.31 12.49
CA VAL A 53 9.44 13.08 11.94
C VAL A 53 9.33 12.04 13.04
N HIS A 54 8.09 11.75 13.48
CA HIS A 54 7.79 10.83 14.60
C HIS A 54 6.51 10.01 14.33
N PRO A 55 6.56 9.09 13.36
CA PRO A 55 5.39 8.30 12.99
C PRO A 55 4.90 7.45 14.17
N ALA A 56 3.60 7.18 14.17
CA ALA A 56 2.93 6.47 15.24
C ALA A 56 3.46 5.06 15.48
N LEU A 57 3.77 4.74 16.73
CA LEU A 57 4.22 3.43 17.21
C LEU A 57 3.39 3.00 18.42
N TRP A 58 2.94 1.75 18.43
CA TRP A 58 2.24 1.15 19.56
C TRP A 58 2.97 -0.07 20.08
N LYS A 59 2.67 -0.43 21.32
CA LYS A 59 3.17 -1.62 21.99
C LYS A 59 2.02 -2.44 22.55
N VAL A 60 2.12 -3.76 22.39
CA VAL A 60 1.36 -4.79 23.08
C VAL A 60 2.37 -5.61 23.87
N ALA A 61 2.14 -5.86 25.15
CA ALA A 61 3.10 -6.60 25.97
C ALA A 61 2.41 -7.34 27.11
N ASP A 62 3.05 -8.42 27.55
CA ASP A 62 2.80 -9.13 28.80
C ASP A 62 4.11 -9.25 29.62
N GLU A 63 4.25 -10.27 30.45
CA GLU A 63 5.39 -10.41 31.40
C GLU A 63 6.72 -10.64 30.65
N ASP A 64 6.74 -11.41 29.57
CA ASP A 64 7.96 -11.87 28.91
C ASP A 64 7.97 -11.57 27.37
N THR A 65 6.91 -11.00 26.86
CA THR A 65 6.74 -10.72 25.42
C THR A 65 6.44 -9.25 25.16
N THR A 66 7.05 -8.69 24.12
CA THR A 66 6.73 -7.36 23.61
C THR A 66 6.52 -7.42 22.11
N ILE A 67 5.42 -6.84 21.63
CA ILE A 67 5.11 -6.72 20.21
C ILE A 67 4.91 -5.24 19.90
N TYR A 68 5.76 -4.68 19.05
CA TYR A 68 5.59 -3.33 18.52
C TYR A 68 4.72 -3.38 17.25
N LEU A 69 3.78 -2.44 17.13
CA LEU A 69 2.94 -2.27 15.93
C LEU A 69 3.29 -0.94 15.30
N PHE A 70 3.73 -0.96 14.07
CA PHE A 70 4.17 0.21 13.33
C PHE A 70 3.44 0.34 12.00
N GLY A 71 2.90 1.53 11.72
CA GLY A 71 2.21 1.85 10.49
C GLY A 71 3.16 2.28 9.39
N THR A 72 3.09 1.63 8.22
CA THR A 72 3.98 1.87 7.09
C THR A 72 3.29 2.60 5.94
N ILE A 73 4.08 3.26 5.10
CA ILE A 73 3.69 3.82 3.81
C ILE A 73 4.67 3.30 2.75
N HIS A 74 4.11 2.68 1.68
CA HIS A 74 4.91 2.03 0.64
C HIS A 74 5.63 2.99 -0.31
N LEU A 75 5.04 4.17 -0.54
CA LEU A 75 5.57 5.20 -1.44
C LEU A 75 5.88 6.45 -0.64
N LEU A 76 7.16 6.76 -0.47
CA LEU A 76 7.60 7.99 0.18
C LEU A 76 8.48 8.83 -0.76
N PRO A 77 8.50 10.15 -0.59
CA PRO A 77 9.52 11.00 -1.19
C PRO A 77 10.88 10.72 -0.54
N GLN A 78 11.95 11.08 -1.23
CA GLN A 78 13.29 10.98 -0.70
C GLN A 78 13.53 11.96 0.46
N GLY A 79 14.37 11.59 1.43
CA GLY A 79 14.90 12.51 2.44
C GLY A 79 14.12 12.59 3.76
N LEU A 80 13.11 11.74 3.98
CA LEU A 80 12.43 11.67 5.28
C LEU A 80 13.26 10.83 6.26
N ASP A 81 13.80 11.46 7.30
CA ASP A 81 14.51 10.79 8.39
C ASP A 81 13.53 10.34 9.49
N TRP A 82 12.84 9.24 9.22
CA TRP A 82 11.80 8.67 10.09
C TRP A 82 12.32 7.59 11.05
N PHE A 83 13.47 6.96 10.75
CA PHE A 83 13.99 5.83 11.51
C PHE A 83 14.89 6.30 12.66
N LYS A 84 14.29 6.87 13.70
CA LYS A 84 15.00 7.43 14.86
C LYS A 84 14.20 7.28 16.17
N GLY A 85 14.83 7.61 17.30
CA GLY A 85 14.20 7.65 18.62
C GLY A 85 13.54 6.34 19.03
N PRO A 86 12.36 6.40 19.70
CA PRO A 86 11.67 5.21 20.21
C PRO A 86 11.40 4.13 19.17
N LEU A 87 11.20 4.51 17.90
CA LEU A 87 10.99 3.57 16.82
C LEU A 87 12.26 2.78 16.49
N ALA A 88 13.40 3.43 16.35
CA ALA A 88 14.68 2.76 16.12
C ALA A 88 15.05 1.87 17.30
N ASP A 89 14.80 2.31 18.53
CA ASP A 89 15.00 1.52 19.75
C ASP A 89 14.12 0.27 19.78
N ALA A 90 12.84 0.41 19.44
CA ALA A 90 11.89 -0.70 19.36
C ALA A 90 12.32 -1.73 18.31
N PHE A 91 12.71 -1.26 17.12
CA PHE A 91 13.21 -2.12 16.05
C PHE A 91 14.52 -2.82 16.44
N SER A 92 15.45 -2.13 17.12
CA SER A 92 16.73 -2.71 17.54
C SER A 92 16.57 -3.86 18.53
N ARG A 93 15.56 -3.79 19.40
CA ARG A 93 15.24 -4.83 20.42
C ARG A 93 14.48 -6.03 19.86
N ALA A 94 13.87 -5.90 18.67
CA ALA A 94 13.09 -6.97 18.09
C ALA A 94 13.99 -8.13 17.64
N GLY A 95 13.57 -9.36 17.91
CA GLY A 95 14.22 -10.57 17.41
C GLY A 95 13.75 -10.96 16.02
N GLU A 96 12.62 -10.44 15.58
CA GLU A 96 12.00 -10.74 14.28
C GLU A 96 11.27 -9.51 13.73
N LEU A 97 11.25 -9.40 12.41
CA LEU A 97 10.39 -8.46 11.66
C LEU A 97 9.20 -9.23 11.10
N VAL A 98 8.00 -8.71 11.33
CA VAL A 98 6.76 -9.25 10.75
C VAL A 98 6.14 -8.20 9.86
N THR A 99 5.94 -8.52 8.60
CA THR A 99 5.32 -7.64 7.59
C THR A 99 4.02 -8.25 7.07
N GLU A 100 3.24 -7.49 6.30
CA GLU A 100 2.02 -8.05 5.69
C GLU A 100 2.33 -9.27 4.84
N ILE A 101 3.36 -9.17 3.98
CA ILE A 101 3.85 -10.29 3.17
C ILE A 101 5.32 -10.54 3.49
N PRO A 102 5.77 -11.82 3.55
CA PRO A 102 7.18 -12.13 3.69
C PRO A 102 7.97 -11.70 2.44
N GLU A 103 9.26 -11.91 2.45
CA GLU A 103 10.04 -11.77 1.22
C GLU A 103 9.56 -12.82 0.20
N VAL A 104 9.33 -12.35 -1.02
CA VAL A 104 8.91 -13.20 -2.15
C VAL A 104 9.89 -12.95 -3.29
N ASP A 105 10.44 -14.00 -3.84
CA ASP A 105 11.34 -13.90 -4.99
C ASP A 105 10.62 -13.35 -6.24
N PRO A 106 11.36 -12.74 -7.18
CA PRO A 106 10.79 -12.13 -8.38
C PRO A 106 9.99 -13.09 -9.25
N GLU A 107 10.45 -14.36 -9.38
CA GLU A 107 9.79 -15.36 -10.23
C GLU A 107 8.42 -15.74 -9.65
N THR A 108 8.37 -16.06 -8.36
CA THR A 108 7.11 -16.31 -7.64
C THR A 108 6.18 -15.09 -7.71
N SER A 109 6.70 -13.90 -7.52
CA SER A 109 5.91 -12.66 -7.60
C SER A 109 5.29 -12.50 -8.99
N GLN A 110 6.07 -12.74 -10.04
CA GLN A 110 5.60 -12.70 -11.42
C GLN A 110 4.52 -13.76 -11.70
N ALA A 111 4.75 -15.00 -11.27
CA ALA A 111 3.81 -16.09 -11.47
C ALA A 111 2.45 -15.80 -10.81
N VAL A 112 2.46 -15.33 -9.57
CA VAL A 112 1.24 -14.94 -8.84
C VAL A 112 0.51 -13.82 -9.56
N LEU A 113 1.22 -12.81 -10.03
CA LEU A 113 0.59 -11.70 -10.75
C LEU A 113 0.00 -12.13 -12.10
N LEU A 114 0.71 -12.94 -12.89
CA LEU A 114 0.17 -13.48 -14.14
C LEU A 114 -1.10 -14.29 -13.88
N LYS A 115 -1.11 -15.11 -12.82
CA LYS A 115 -2.28 -15.89 -12.41
C LYS A 115 -3.47 -15.01 -12.02
N ARG A 116 -3.25 -13.91 -11.28
CA ARG A 116 -4.30 -13.09 -10.68
C ARG A 116 -4.69 -11.87 -11.51
N GLY A 117 -3.74 -11.27 -12.23
CA GLY A 117 -3.89 -9.98 -12.89
C GLY A 117 -4.21 -10.02 -14.38
N ILE A 118 -4.06 -11.17 -15.04
CA ILE A 118 -4.23 -11.31 -16.49
C ILE A 118 -5.64 -11.76 -16.85
N LEU A 119 -6.21 -11.16 -17.90
CA LEU A 119 -7.46 -11.57 -18.50
C LEU A 119 -7.29 -12.84 -19.37
N PRO A 120 -8.35 -13.67 -19.53
CA PRO A 120 -8.40 -14.72 -20.54
C PRO A 120 -7.94 -14.25 -21.94
N ALA A 121 -7.40 -15.16 -22.75
CA ALA A 121 -6.75 -14.78 -24.01
C ALA A 121 -7.70 -14.13 -25.03
N ASP A 122 -8.96 -14.49 -24.96
CA ASP A 122 -10.06 -14.00 -25.81
C ASP A 122 -10.67 -12.67 -25.33
N GLN A 123 -10.18 -12.11 -24.23
CA GLN A 123 -10.71 -10.88 -23.63
C GLN A 123 -9.68 -9.76 -23.63
N SER A 124 -10.17 -8.53 -23.67
CA SER A 124 -9.37 -7.33 -23.45
C SER A 124 -10.07 -6.37 -22.50
N LEU A 125 -9.27 -5.60 -21.75
CA LEU A 125 -9.81 -4.62 -20.80
C LEU A 125 -10.69 -3.58 -21.50
N ARG A 126 -10.23 -3.02 -22.62
CA ARG A 126 -10.97 -2.03 -23.39
C ARG A 126 -12.23 -2.62 -24.06
N GLY A 127 -12.21 -3.92 -24.41
CA GLY A 127 -13.37 -4.63 -24.93
C GLY A 127 -14.52 -4.75 -23.94
N GLN A 128 -14.24 -4.62 -22.63
CA GLN A 128 -15.25 -4.67 -21.58
C GLN A 128 -15.81 -3.29 -21.20
N MET A 129 -15.41 -2.21 -21.89
CA MET A 129 -15.78 -0.83 -21.59
C MET A 129 -16.85 -0.33 -22.58
N SER A 130 -17.74 0.54 -22.09
CA SER A 130 -18.59 1.33 -22.98
C SER A 130 -17.74 2.32 -23.79
N PRO A 131 -18.23 2.84 -24.94
CA PRO A 131 -17.48 3.80 -25.76
C PRO A 131 -16.99 5.02 -24.96
N LYS A 132 -17.82 5.54 -24.04
CA LYS A 132 -17.46 6.68 -23.16
C LYS A 132 -16.35 6.32 -22.18
N GLN A 133 -16.44 5.15 -21.57
CA GLN A 133 -15.42 4.64 -20.64
C GLN A 133 -14.10 4.41 -21.36
N ARG A 134 -14.14 3.78 -22.52
CA ARG A 134 -12.95 3.51 -23.32
C ARG A 134 -12.25 4.81 -23.73
N ALA A 135 -12.97 5.80 -24.23
CA ALA A 135 -12.41 7.09 -24.62
C ALA A 135 -11.73 7.80 -23.44
N LEU A 136 -12.35 7.78 -22.23
CA LEU A 136 -11.77 8.34 -21.01
C LEU A 136 -10.49 7.58 -20.59
N PHE A 137 -10.54 6.25 -20.60
CA PHE A 137 -9.40 5.40 -20.24
C PHE A 137 -8.20 5.62 -21.17
N GLU A 138 -8.44 5.58 -22.51
CA GLU A 138 -7.40 5.81 -23.52
C GLU A 138 -6.81 7.21 -23.41
N LYS A 139 -7.63 8.25 -23.20
CA LYS A 139 -7.17 9.61 -22.94
C LYS A 139 -6.27 9.68 -21.70
N THR A 140 -6.65 8.98 -20.64
CA THR A 140 -5.84 8.91 -19.41
C THR A 140 -4.49 8.27 -19.66
N LEU A 141 -4.44 7.13 -20.37
CA LEU A 141 -3.19 6.46 -20.70
C LEU A 141 -2.26 7.34 -21.55
N VAL A 142 -2.79 7.97 -22.58
CA VAL A 142 -2.02 8.90 -23.42
C VAL A 142 -1.47 10.07 -22.59
N GLY A 143 -2.24 10.61 -21.63
CA GLY A 143 -1.76 11.64 -20.70
C GLY A 143 -0.58 11.21 -19.84
N PHE A 144 -0.43 9.90 -19.61
CA PHE A 144 0.74 9.30 -18.97
C PHE A 144 1.82 8.83 -19.95
N GLY A 145 1.70 9.12 -21.25
CA GLY A 145 2.66 8.66 -22.26
C GLY A 145 2.56 7.16 -22.56
N LEU A 146 1.47 6.51 -22.18
CA LEU A 146 1.25 5.09 -22.40
C LEU A 146 0.42 4.83 -23.65
N PRO A 147 0.71 3.73 -24.40
CA PRO A 147 -0.15 3.32 -25.51
C PRO A 147 -1.58 3.04 -25.02
N PRO A 148 -2.61 3.34 -25.83
CA PRO A 148 -4.02 3.04 -25.45
C PRO A 148 -4.26 1.57 -25.10
N ALA A 149 -3.47 0.65 -25.64
CA ALA A 149 -3.58 -0.79 -25.43
C ALA A 149 -2.73 -1.33 -24.26
N ALA A 150 -2.00 -0.49 -23.54
CA ALA A 150 -1.01 -0.90 -22.53
C ALA A 150 -1.55 -1.90 -21.49
N PHE A 151 -2.82 -1.78 -21.12
CA PHE A 151 -3.45 -2.65 -20.12
C PHE A 151 -4.48 -3.64 -20.71
N ASP A 152 -4.52 -3.85 -22.02
CA ASP A 152 -5.57 -4.69 -22.61
C ASP A 152 -5.57 -6.13 -22.10
N ARG A 153 -4.42 -6.65 -21.70
CA ARG A 153 -4.28 -8.00 -21.16
C ARG A 153 -4.56 -8.13 -19.66
N PHE A 154 -4.75 -6.99 -18.98
CA PHE A 154 -4.86 -6.98 -17.52
C PHE A 154 -6.30 -6.81 -17.05
N LYS A 155 -6.60 -7.38 -15.88
CA LYS A 155 -7.87 -7.16 -15.19
C LYS A 155 -8.01 -5.70 -14.73
N PRO A 156 -9.24 -5.18 -14.58
CA PRO A 156 -9.46 -3.77 -14.24
C PRO A 156 -8.79 -3.34 -12.93
N TRP A 157 -8.79 -4.21 -11.91
CA TRP A 157 -8.17 -3.92 -10.63
C TRP A 157 -6.65 -3.66 -10.76
N TYR A 158 -5.97 -4.42 -11.61
CA TYR A 158 -4.54 -4.25 -11.84
C TYR A 158 -4.24 -2.90 -12.52
N ALA A 159 -4.97 -2.57 -13.56
CA ALA A 159 -4.83 -1.27 -14.24
C ALA A 159 -5.09 -0.10 -13.26
N ALA A 160 -6.08 -0.22 -12.37
CA ALA A 160 -6.40 0.77 -11.36
C ALA A 160 -5.19 1.02 -10.43
N VAL A 161 -4.60 -0.05 -9.93
CA VAL A 161 -3.44 0.01 -9.03
C VAL A 161 -2.24 0.68 -9.70
N VAL A 162 -1.88 0.25 -10.91
CA VAL A 162 -0.75 0.85 -11.63
C VAL A 162 -0.99 2.33 -11.90
N LEU A 163 -2.17 2.69 -12.42
CA LEU A 163 -2.50 4.09 -12.74
C LEU A 163 -2.43 4.99 -11.50
N SER A 164 -2.81 4.50 -10.33
CA SER A 164 -2.76 5.30 -9.10
C SER A 164 -1.33 5.64 -8.65
N THR A 165 -0.32 4.89 -9.07
CA THR A 165 1.08 5.13 -8.69
C THR A 165 1.83 6.06 -9.66
N LEU A 166 1.39 6.16 -10.91
CA LEU A 166 2.10 6.94 -11.96
C LEU A 166 2.28 8.42 -11.61
N PRO A 167 1.24 9.17 -11.13
CA PRO A 167 1.41 10.56 -10.74
C PRO A 167 2.42 10.73 -9.62
N LEU A 168 2.42 9.83 -8.64
CA LEU A 168 3.30 9.86 -7.48
C LEU A 168 4.76 9.63 -7.88
N GLN A 169 5.01 8.68 -8.77
CA GLN A 169 6.36 8.44 -9.30
C GLN A 169 6.91 9.67 -10.04
N ARG A 170 6.07 10.37 -10.82
CA ARG A 170 6.45 11.63 -11.49
C ARG A 170 6.79 12.74 -10.49
N LYS A 171 6.32 12.66 -9.27
CA LYS A 171 6.59 13.61 -8.16
C LYS A 171 7.75 13.15 -7.26
N GLY A 172 8.48 12.12 -7.65
CA GLY A 172 9.64 11.62 -6.91
C GLY A 172 9.31 10.67 -5.74
N TYR A 173 8.05 10.25 -5.60
CA TYR A 173 7.72 9.17 -4.68
C TYR A 173 8.23 7.84 -5.24
N SER A 174 8.83 7.02 -4.38
CA SER A 174 9.42 5.75 -4.79
C SER A 174 9.16 4.63 -3.79
N LEU A 175 8.99 3.42 -4.30
CA LEU A 175 8.97 2.20 -3.49
C LEU A 175 10.32 1.93 -2.80
N ALA A 176 11.41 2.36 -3.43
CA ALA A 176 12.74 2.25 -2.83
C ALA A 176 12.87 3.07 -1.54
N ASN A 177 12.09 4.15 -1.42
CA ASN A 177 12.01 4.98 -0.21
C ASN A 177 10.91 4.51 0.74
N GLY A 178 10.14 3.48 0.39
CA GLY A 178 9.05 2.94 1.21
C GLY A 178 9.55 2.38 2.53
N VAL A 179 8.75 2.56 3.57
CA VAL A 179 9.08 2.13 4.93
C VAL A 179 9.40 0.65 5.01
N GLU A 180 8.60 -0.19 4.36
CA GLU A 180 8.82 -1.65 4.37
C GLU A 180 10.12 -2.05 3.68
N THR A 181 10.50 -1.34 2.63
CA THR A 181 11.75 -1.60 1.90
C THR A 181 12.95 -1.31 2.79
N ASP A 182 12.93 -0.17 3.50
CA ASP A 182 14.00 0.21 4.43
C ASP A 182 14.05 -0.74 5.64
N LEU A 183 12.89 -1.05 6.28
CA LEU A 183 12.84 -2.02 7.38
C LEU A 183 13.33 -3.41 6.96
N ALA A 184 12.97 -3.88 5.78
CA ALA A 184 13.44 -5.17 5.25
C ALA A 184 14.96 -5.19 5.07
N ALA A 185 15.54 -4.13 4.50
CA ALA A 185 16.99 -4.01 4.33
C ALA A 185 17.72 -3.98 5.69
N ARG A 186 17.23 -3.19 6.65
CA ARG A 186 17.78 -3.14 8.02
C ARG A 186 17.68 -4.49 8.73
N ASN A 187 16.55 -5.18 8.57
CA ASN A 187 16.34 -6.49 9.18
C ASN A 187 17.28 -7.55 8.61
N ALA A 188 17.45 -7.55 7.27
CA ALA A 188 18.39 -8.44 6.59
C ALA A 188 19.84 -8.18 7.01
N ALA A 189 20.25 -6.92 7.18
CA ALA A 189 21.59 -6.56 7.67
C ALA A 189 21.84 -7.06 9.10
N LEU A 190 20.79 -7.26 9.90
CA LEU A 190 20.87 -7.82 11.26
C LEU A 190 20.76 -9.35 11.29
N GLY A 191 20.59 -10.01 10.13
CA GLY A 191 20.45 -11.46 10.03
C GLY A 191 19.19 -12.02 10.71
N ARG A 192 18.15 -11.20 10.87
CA ARG A 192 16.92 -11.59 11.60
C ARG A 192 15.88 -12.21 10.70
N PRO A 193 15.05 -13.13 11.19
CA PRO A 193 13.94 -13.68 10.43
C PRO A 193 12.94 -12.58 10.05
N ARG A 194 12.37 -12.71 8.85
CA ARG A 194 11.26 -11.91 8.38
C ARG A 194 10.08 -12.81 8.08
N LEU A 195 8.96 -12.56 8.76
CA LEU A 195 7.72 -13.32 8.64
C LEU A 195 6.65 -12.49 7.89
N GLY A 196 5.66 -13.17 7.31
CA GLY A 196 4.46 -12.53 6.75
C GLY A 196 3.23 -12.91 7.54
N LEU A 197 2.33 -11.95 7.70
CA LEU A 197 0.97 -12.20 8.22
C LEU A 197 0.10 -12.86 7.16
N GLU A 198 0.40 -12.62 5.88
CA GLU A 198 -0.34 -13.06 4.70
C GLU A 198 0.62 -13.51 3.61
N THR A 199 0.08 -14.01 2.50
CA THR A 199 0.83 -14.32 1.29
C THR A 199 0.50 -13.35 0.17
N LEU A 200 1.41 -13.19 -0.80
CA LEU A 200 1.17 -12.40 -2.00
C LEU A 200 -0.06 -12.90 -2.78
N ASP A 201 -0.20 -14.22 -2.94
CA ASP A 201 -1.35 -14.83 -3.65
C ASP A 201 -2.68 -14.51 -2.95
N TYR A 202 -2.69 -14.51 -1.61
CA TYR A 202 -3.86 -14.10 -0.83
C TYR A 202 -4.21 -12.63 -1.07
N GLN A 203 -3.26 -11.71 -0.95
CA GLN A 203 -3.53 -10.27 -1.11
C GLN A 203 -4.01 -9.92 -2.52
N LEU A 204 -3.34 -10.43 -3.57
CA LEU A 204 -3.81 -10.22 -4.95
C LEU A 204 -5.15 -10.90 -5.21
N GLY A 205 -5.39 -12.05 -4.56
CA GLY A 205 -6.65 -12.77 -4.59
C GLY A 205 -7.83 -11.96 -4.05
N LEU A 206 -7.61 -11.07 -3.07
CA LEU A 206 -8.67 -10.19 -2.54
C LEU A 206 -9.25 -9.27 -3.63
N PHE A 207 -8.39 -8.71 -4.48
CA PHE A 207 -8.82 -7.86 -5.61
C PHE A 207 -9.41 -8.68 -6.75
N ASP A 208 -8.79 -9.82 -7.04
CA ASP A 208 -9.22 -10.71 -8.10
C ASP A 208 -10.61 -11.33 -7.84
N ALA A 209 -10.96 -11.53 -6.58
CA ALA A 209 -12.25 -12.09 -6.17
C ALA A 209 -13.44 -11.14 -6.38
N PHE A 210 -13.21 -9.83 -6.53
CA PHE A 210 -14.32 -8.93 -6.80
C PHE A 210 -14.92 -9.16 -8.19
N PRO A 211 -16.26 -9.06 -8.34
CA PRO A 211 -16.91 -9.14 -9.65
C PRO A 211 -16.32 -8.14 -10.63
N ALA A 212 -16.20 -8.50 -11.90
CA ALA A 212 -15.63 -7.65 -12.95
C ALA A 212 -16.26 -6.24 -13.02
N LYS A 213 -17.57 -6.12 -12.72
CA LYS A 213 -18.27 -4.82 -12.63
C LYS A 213 -17.72 -3.96 -11.48
N VAL A 214 -17.41 -4.56 -10.33
CA VAL A 214 -16.85 -3.87 -9.16
C VAL A 214 -15.41 -3.43 -9.47
N GLN A 215 -14.61 -4.30 -10.05
CA GLN A 215 -13.24 -3.96 -10.47
C GLN A 215 -13.21 -2.82 -11.49
N ARG A 216 -14.14 -2.81 -12.48
CA ARG A 216 -14.24 -1.69 -13.45
C ARG A 216 -14.69 -0.40 -12.78
N ARG A 217 -15.67 -0.46 -11.87
CA ARG A 217 -16.07 0.72 -11.08
C ARG A 217 -14.86 1.30 -10.37
N TYR A 218 -14.11 0.47 -9.65
CA TYR A 218 -12.88 0.83 -8.97
C TYR A 218 -11.87 1.53 -9.92
N LEU A 219 -11.63 0.96 -11.09
CA LEU A 219 -10.74 1.58 -12.09
C LEU A 219 -11.16 3.01 -12.46
N PHE A 220 -12.46 3.24 -12.70
CA PHE A 220 -12.95 4.58 -13.08
C PHE A 220 -13.02 5.56 -11.92
N GLU A 221 -13.19 5.08 -10.70
CA GLU A 221 -13.05 5.88 -9.49
C GLU A 221 -11.59 6.35 -9.32
N VAL A 222 -10.61 5.45 -9.51
CA VAL A 222 -9.18 5.82 -9.52
C VAL A 222 -8.90 6.87 -10.60
N ILE A 223 -9.36 6.67 -11.84
CA ILE A 223 -9.17 7.64 -12.92
C ILE A 223 -9.74 9.01 -12.56
N ALA A 224 -10.89 9.06 -11.93
CA ALA A 224 -11.50 10.30 -11.47
C ALA A 224 -10.72 11.01 -10.36
N ALA A 225 -9.99 10.24 -9.53
CA ALA A 225 -9.20 10.75 -8.42
C ALA A 225 -7.77 11.21 -8.82
N LEU A 226 -7.27 10.77 -9.99
CA LEU A 226 -5.90 11.06 -10.43
C LEU A 226 -5.49 12.55 -10.36
N PRO A 227 -6.36 13.53 -10.67
CA PRO A 227 -5.97 14.95 -10.61
C PRO A 227 -5.57 15.45 -9.22
N GLU A 228 -6.10 14.84 -8.15
CA GLU A 228 -5.90 15.26 -6.76
C GLU A 228 -4.99 14.30 -5.96
N ILE A 229 -4.53 13.21 -6.59
CA ILE A 229 -3.90 12.09 -5.87
C ILE A 229 -2.59 12.50 -5.20
N ASP A 230 -1.81 13.40 -5.79
CA ASP A 230 -0.56 13.89 -5.22
C ASP A 230 -0.80 14.74 -3.96
N LYS A 231 -1.82 15.59 -3.98
CA LYS A 231 -2.25 16.36 -2.81
C LYS A 231 -2.70 15.42 -1.69
N ASP A 232 -3.54 14.46 -2.03
CA ASP A 232 -4.14 13.56 -1.06
C ASP A 232 -3.09 12.66 -0.40
N VAL A 233 -2.15 12.13 -1.19
CA VAL A 233 -1.04 11.35 -0.66
C VAL A 233 -0.09 12.23 0.15
N GLY A 234 0.13 13.48 -0.27
CA GLY A 234 0.90 14.46 0.51
C GLY A 234 0.29 14.70 1.91
N GLU A 235 -1.04 14.86 2.01
CA GLU A 235 -1.73 14.99 3.29
C GLU A 235 -1.61 13.71 4.16
N MET A 236 -1.65 12.52 3.56
CA MET A 236 -1.44 11.27 4.27
C MET A 236 -0.01 11.12 4.79
N VAL A 237 0.99 11.44 3.96
CA VAL A 237 2.40 11.42 4.36
C VAL A 237 2.65 12.41 5.50
N GLU A 238 2.04 13.60 5.44
CA GLU A 238 2.15 14.58 6.52
C GLU A 238 1.52 14.07 7.83
N ALA A 239 0.30 13.51 7.79
CA ALA A 239 -0.34 12.93 8.96
C ALA A 239 0.49 11.76 9.54
N TRP A 240 1.07 10.93 8.67
CA TRP A 240 1.97 9.85 9.08
C TRP A 240 3.25 10.40 9.73
N ARG A 241 3.87 11.40 9.13
CA ARG A 241 5.13 12.02 9.59
C ARG A 241 5.03 12.55 11.02
N ILE A 242 3.90 13.20 11.35
CA ILE A 242 3.66 13.75 12.69
C ILE A 242 2.96 12.77 13.64
N GLY A 243 2.81 11.51 13.23
CA GLY A 243 2.19 10.48 14.06
C GLY A 243 0.69 10.67 14.31
N ASP A 244 -0.03 11.48 13.52
CA ASP A 244 -1.48 11.65 13.63
C ASP A 244 -2.22 10.48 12.98
N ALA A 245 -2.28 9.35 13.70
CA ALA A 245 -2.94 8.15 13.23
C ALA A 245 -4.45 8.33 13.05
N ALA A 246 -5.10 9.24 13.78
CA ALA A 246 -6.53 9.50 13.64
C ALA A 246 -6.81 10.25 12.33
N LYS A 247 -6.04 11.29 12.01
CA LYS A 247 -6.12 12.02 10.76
C LYS A 247 -5.80 11.10 9.58
N LEU A 248 -4.73 10.31 9.69
CA LEU A 248 -4.32 9.35 8.66
C LEU A 248 -5.43 8.33 8.38
N ALA A 249 -6.00 7.72 9.41
CA ALA A 249 -7.13 6.81 9.27
C ALA A 249 -8.35 7.49 8.66
N SER A 250 -8.63 8.73 9.04
CA SER A 250 -9.71 9.52 8.43
C SER A 250 -9.48 9.75 6.94
N LEU A 251 -8.25 10.10 6.53
CA LEU A 251 -7.90 10.29 5.11
C LEU A 251 -7.96 9.00 4.31
N MET A 252 -7.50 7.89 4.90
CA MET A 252 -7.42 6.58 4.24
C MET A 252 -8.77 5.86 4.20
N ASN A 253 -9.58 6.00 5.26
CA ASN A 253 -10.81 5.22 5.45
C ASN A 253 -12.08 6.08 5.26
N ALA A 254 -11.94 7.37 4.91
CA ALA A 254 -13.08 8.24 4.66
C ALA A 254 -13.89 7.74 3.46
N GLU A 255 -15.18 7.53 3.70
CA GLU A 255 -16.21 7.28 2.68
C GLU A 255 -15.99 6.02 1.81
N GLN A 256 -15.99 4.89 2.47
CA GLN A 256 -16.01 3.60 1.79
C GLN A 256 -17.44 3.28 1.39
N ASP A 257 -17.75 3.48 0.12
CA ASP A 257 -19.09 3.22 -0.45
C ASP A 257 -19.41 1.72 -0.60
N ASP A 258 -18.40 0.83 -0.52
CA ASP A 258 -18.60 -0.62 -0.69
C ASP A 258 -18.22 -1.40 0.57
N PRO A 259 -19.18 -1.77 1.43
CA PRO A 259 -18.91 -2.51 2.66
C PRO A 259 -18.19 -3.84 2.44
N ALA A 260 -18.39 -4.50 1.29
CA ALA A 260 -17.71 -5.74 0.97
C ALA A 260 -16.21 -5.53 0.70
N MET A 261 -15.86 -4.45 0.02
CA MET A 261 -14.44 -4.08 -0.16
C MET A 261 -13.78 -3.73 1.18
N VAL A 262 -14.45 -2.96 2.03
CA VAL A 262 -13.95 -2.66 3.38
C VAL A 262 -13.72 -3.93 4.17
N ALA A 263 -14.69 -4.82 4.17
CA ALA A 263 -14.59 -6.07 4.90
C ALA A 263 -13.41 -6.90 4.40
N ALA A 264 -13.27 -7.06 3.09
CA ALA A 264 -12.22 -7.87 2.49
C ALA A 264 -10.82 -7.26 2.67
N LEU A 265 -10.68 -5.97 2.38
CA LEU A 265 -9.36 -5.34 2.29
C LEU A 265 -8.84 -4.79 3.63
N LEU A 266 -9.73 -4.59 4.62
CA LEU A 266 -9.36 -4.00 5.90
C LEU A 266 -9.84 -4.84 7.09
N THR A 267 -11.17 -4.93 7.33
CA THR A 267 -11.69 -5.43 8.61
C THR A 267 -11.36 -6.90 8.88
N ASN A 268 -11.50 -7.77 7.88
CA ASN A 268 -11.22 -9.21 8.05
C ASN A 268 -9.72 -9.46 8.26
N ARG A 269 -8.87 -8.70 7.58
CA ARG A 269 -7.43 -8.74 7.75
C ARG A 269 -7.04 -8.28 9.16
N ASN A 270 -7.57 -7.15 9.62
CA ASN A 270 -7.33 -6.64 10.98
C ASN A 270 -7.72 -7.65 12.06
N LYS A 271 -8.85 -8.35 11.88
CA LYS A 271 -9.28 -9.44 12.79
C LYS A 271 -8.27 -10.59 12.82
N ALA A 272 -7.83 -11.05 11.65
CA ALA A 272 -6.86 -12.13 11.54
C ALA A 272 -5.51 -11.73 12.17
N TRP A 273 -5.05 -10.51 11.91
CA TRP A 273 -3.80 -10.00 12.46
C TRP A 273 -3.84 -9.79 13.97
N ALA A 274 -4.98 -9.32 14.51
CA ALA A 274 -5.17 -9.22 15.96
C ALA A 274 -5.12 -10.60 16.64
N GLN A 275 -5.67 -11.64 16.01
CA GLN A 275 -5.57 -13.01 16.51
C GLN A 275 -4.11 -13.51 16.46
N TRP A 276 -3.38 -13.19 15.37
CA TRP A 276 -1.96 -13.52 15.26
C TRP A 276 -1.16 -12.83 16.38
N VAL A 277 -1.37 -11.54 16.62
CA VAL A 277 -0.72 -10.78 17.71
C VAL A 277 -1.01 -11.41 19.07
N LYS A 278 -2.27 -11.77 19.36
CA LYS A 278 -2.66 -12.46 20.58
C LYS A 278 -1.95 -13.81 20.75
N ALA A 279 -1.90 -14.61 19.67
CA ALA A 279 -1.20 -15.89 19.70
C ALA A 279 0.34 -15.71 19.87
N ARG A 280 0.91 -14.64 19.29
CA ARG A 280 2.34 -14.33 19.40
C ARG A 280 2.75 -13.98 20.84
N LEU A 281 1.85 -13.41 21.66
CA LEU A 281 2.11 -13.16 23.08
C LEU A 281 2.43 -14.43 23.88
N ALA A 282 1.96 -15.59 23.47
CA ALA A 282 2.29 -16.86 24.13
C ALA A 282 3.74 -17.35 23.88
N ARG A 283 4.59 -16.57 23.19
CA ARG A 283 5.99 -16.92 22.91
C ARG A 283 6.91 -15.80 23.38
N PRO A 284 7.78 -16.02 24.37
CA PRO A 284 8.69 -15.01 24.89
C PRO A 284 9.51 -14.30 23.82
N GLY A 285 9.83 -13.03 24.07
CA GLY A 285 10.69 -12.23 23.22
C GLY A 285 10.02 -11.02 22.59
N THR A 286 10.71 -10.36 21.66
CA THR A 286 10.25 -9.11 21.06
C THR A 286 10.04 -9.26 19.54
N ALA A 287 8.88 -8.86 19.05
CA ALA A 287 8.56 -8.79 17.62
C ALA A 287 8.28 -7.34 17.18
N PHE A 288 8.67 -7.00 15.96
CA PHE A 288 8.33 -5.73 15.32
C PHE A 288 7.39 -6.00 14.14
N VAL A 289 6.13 -5.60 14.29
CA VAL A 289 5.08 -5.81 13.29
C VAL A 289 4.90 -4.51 12.50
N ALA A 290 5.18 -4.55 11.21
CA ALA A 290 5.10 -3.42 10.30
C ALA A 290 4.03 -3.70 9.23
N VAL A 291 2.92 -2.96 9.29
CA VAL A 291 1.76 -3.11 8.38
C VAL A 291 1.30 -1.75 7.89
N GLY A 292 0.58 -1.71 6.78
CA GLY A 292 0.07 -0.46 6.22
C GLY A 292 -0.63 0.40 7.27
N ALA A 293 -0.28 1.68 7.35
CA ALA A 293 -0.70 2.58 8.43
C ALA A 293 -2.22 2.70 8.60
N GLY A 294 -3.00 2.51 7.53
CA GLY A 294 -4.46 2.49 7.57
C GLY A 294 -5.06 1.35 8.39
N HIS A 295 -4.31 0.30 8.67
CA HIS A 295 -4.73 -0.80 9.54
C HIS A 295 -4.61 -0.49 11.04
N LEU A 296 -3.80 0.53 11.39
CA LEU A 296 -3.46 0.88 12.77
C LEU A 296 -4.15 2.16 13.28
N GLY A 297 -5.24 2.57 12.65
CA GLY A 297 -5.98 3.75 13.09
C GLY A 297 -7.48 3.67 12.75
N GLY A 298 -8.28 4.44 13.46
CA GLY A 298 -9.71 4.53 13.24
C GLY A 298 -10.49 3.28 13.69
N LYS A 299 -11.79 3.30 13.41
CA LYS A 299 -12.71 2.22 13.77
C LYS A 299 -12.40 0.93 13.02
N GLY A 300 -12.33 -0.18 13.73
CA GLY A 300 -12.05 -1.49 13.19
C GLY A 300 -10.56 -1.76 12.93
N SER A 301 -9.68 -0.90 13.45
CA SER A 301 -8.21 -1.08 13.42
C SER A 301 -7.76 -2.37 14.12
N VAL A 302 -6.50 -2.73 13.93
CA VAL A 302 -5.89 -3.86 14.66
C VAL A 302 -6.01 -3.65 16.18
N GLN A 303 -5.83 -2.41 16.67
CA GLN A 303 -5.98 -2.07 18.09
C GLN A 303 -7.41 -2.31 18.59
N ASP A 304 -8.43 -1.93 17.81
CA ASP A 304 -9.83 -2.21 18.16
C ASP A 304 -10.08 -3.71 18.22
N GLN A 305 -9.55 -4.48 17.26
CA GLN A 305 -9.71 -5.94 17.24
C GLN A 305 -8.96 -6.60 18.42
N LEU A 306 -7.80 -6.09 18.81
CA LEU A 306 -7.07 -6.54 20.01
C LEU A 306 -7.88 -6.26 21.28
N ALA A 307 -8.50 -5.08 21.39
CA ALA A 307 -9.36 -4.76 22.53
C ALA A 307 -10.55 -5.73 22.64
N VAL A 308 -11.18 -6.13 21.52
CA VAL A 308 -12.22 -7.17 21.50
C VAL A 308 -11.71 -8.51 22.03
N LEU A 309 -10.42 -8.82 21.81
CA LEU A 309 -9.77 -10.05 22.30
C LEU A 309 -9.24 -9.94 23.73
N GLY A 310 -9.50 -8.81 24.42
CA GLY A 310 -9.00 -8.53 25.78
C GLY A 310 -7.53 -8.15 25.85
N VAL A 311 -6.90 -7.82 24.72
CA VAL A 311 -5.49 -7.44 24.61
C VAL A 311 -5.40 -5.91 24.51
N LYS A 312 -4.61 -5.29 25.40
CA LYS A 312 -4.42 -3.84 25.40
C LYS A 312 -3.20 -3.46 24.58
N SER A 313 -3.34 -2.42 23.77
CA SER A 313 -2.23 -1.73 23.11
C SER A 313 -2.03 -0.35 23.73
N ALA A 314 -0.78 0.10 23.80
CA ALA A 314 -0.42 1.42 24.30
C ALA A 314 0.38 2.18 23.24
N ARG A 315 0.12 3.48 23.10
CA ARG A 315 0.92 4.37 22.26
C ARG A 315 2.33 4.53 22.87
N VAL A 316 3.36 4.45 22.04
CA VAL A 316 4.78 4.65 22.42
C VAL A 316 5.30 5.97 21.88
N GLN A 317 4.90 6.30 20.64
CA GLN A 317 5.28 7.52 19.94
C GLN A 317 4.11 8.10 19.20
#